data_b52059a34ce57a18bbf6d62a9b7cfcc6
#
_entry.id   b52059a34ce57a18bbf6d62a9b7cfcc6
#
_cell.length_a   1.000
_cell.length_b   1.000
_cell.length_c   1.000
_cell.angle_alpha   90.00
_cell.angle_beta   90.00
_cell.angle_gamma   90.00
#
_symmetry.space_group_name_H-M   'P 1'
#
loop_
_entity.id
_entity.type
_entity.pdbx_description
1 polymer ?
#
loop_
_entity_poly.entity_id
_entity_poly.type
_entity_poly.pdbx_seq_one_letter_code
_entity_poly.pdbx_strand_id
1 'polypeptide(L)'
;MAELIFQGKPVHYEVHGSQGAPIVLLNGIMMSTASWKPFIQAMTRHNTLVLVDFFDQGQSARMTEPYDHSIQVALLDAVLTEVAAQLSCRQFTIMGISYGGEIAIQYALAHPERTGRLVLANTCGRTSSWLKKIGDGWNEVAKAGSGYAYYLTTIPVIYSTKFFEEHAAWMEGREAFLTEYFARDDVRQALIRLTDSSVTYNVVDRLHEITCPTLIISSSEDVLVPPTEQQLLHEKIKGSAYVTINGSGHASMYEAPEAFAALTLGFANLADSTLTI
;
A
#
# COMPACT_ATOMS: atom_id res chain seq x y z
N MET A 1 15.70 11.48 7.65
CA MET A 1 15.62 10.87 6.29
C MET A 1 16.84 9.99 6.15
N ALA A 2 16.63 8.73 5.88
CA ALA A 2 17.71 7.79 5.62
C ALA A 2 17.65 7.36 4.16
N GLU A 3 18.79 7.15 3.56
CA GLU A 3 18.97 6.69 2.20
C GLU A 3 19.76 5.39 2.24
N LEU A 4 19.20 4.34 1.68
CA LEU A 4 19.85 3.05 1.51
C LEU A 4 20.23 2.89 0.04
N ILE A 5 21.41 2.36 -0.22
CA ILE A 5 21.77 1.93 -1.57
C ILE A 5 21.44 0.44 -1.73
N PHE A 6 20.45 0.13 -2.55
CA PHE A 6 20.06 -1.23 -2.89
C PHE A 6 20.28 -1.50 -4.38
N GLN A 7 21.07 -2.53 -4.71
CA GLN A 7 21.48 -2.85 -6.07
C GLN A 7 22.07 -1.64 -6.85
N GLY A 8 22.87 -0.80 -6.15
CA GLY A 8 23.49 0.38 -6.73
C GLY A 8 22.55 1.56 -6.97
N LYS A 9 21.32 1.52 -6.46
CA LYS A 9 20.29 2.56 -6.62
C LYS A 9 19.82 3.10 -5.27
N PRO A 10 19.57 4.42 -5.14
CA PRO A 10 19.06 5.00 -3.91
C PRO A 10 17.62 4.58 -3.62
N VAL A 11 17.39 4.21 -2.38
CA VAL A 11 16.07 3.90 -1.81
C VAL A 11 15.80 4.86 -0.67
N HIS A 12 14.68 5.55 -0.75
CA HIS A 12 14.24 6.47 0.28
C HIS A 12 13.32 5.77 1.28
N TYR A 13 13.61 5.95 2.56
CA TYR A 13 12.72 5.56 3.64
C TYR A 13 12.80 6.57 4.80
N GLU A 14 11.78 6.57 5.63
CA GLU A 14 11.69 7.45 6.79
C GLU A 14 11.38 6.63 8.04
N VAL A 15 12.00 6.98 9.15
CA VAL A 15 11.70 6.44 10.49
C VAL A 15 11.25 7.58 11.37
N HIS A 16 10.05 7.49 11.90
CA HIS A 16 9.44 8.49 12.77
C HIS A 16 9.09 7.89 14.14
N GLY A 17 9.32 8.66 15.20
CA GLY A 17 9.14 8.16 16.57
C GLY A 17 10.28 7.23 17.02
N SER A 18 10.20 6.78 18.27
CA SER A 18 11.23 5.92 18.87
C SER A 18 10.66 5.01 19.96
N GLN A 19 9.35 4.78 19.95
CA GLN A 19 8.66 4.02 20.99
C GLN A 19 7.82 2.90 20.38
N GLY A 20 7.55 1.87 21.18
CA GLY A 20 6.63 0.81 20.88
C GLY A 20 7.02 -0.06 19.67
N ALA A 21 6.08 -0.90 19.24
CA ALA A 21 6.29 -1.80 18.11
C ALA A 21 6.36 -1.01 16.79
N PRO A 22 7.30 -1.34 15.89
CA PRO A 22 7.42 -0.68 14.61
C PRO A 22 6.28 -1.08 13.66
N ILE A 23 5.66 -0.05 13.06
CA ILE A 23 4.67 -0.18 12.01
C ILE A 23 5.29 0.29 10.70
N VAL A 24 5.26 -0.55 9.68
CA VAL A 24 5.76 -0.27 8.33
C VAL A 24 4.57 0.01 7.43
N LEU A 25 4.51 1.18 6.79
CA LEU A 25 3.47 1.52 5.83
C LEU A 25 4.00 1.41 4.40
N LEU A 26 3.32 0.62 3.60
CA LEU A 26 3.65 0.36 2.20
C LEU A 26 2.64 1.02 1.27
N ASN A 27 3.17 1.74 0.30
CA ASN A 27 2.43 2.62 -0.60
C ASN A 27 1.58 1.86 -1.63
N GLY A 28 0.39 2.37 -1.93
CA GLY A 28 -0.31 2.09 -3.19
C GLY A 28 0.47 2.64 -4.40
N ILE A 29 0.07 2.27 -5.60
CA ILE A 29 0.83 2.52 -6.84
C ILE A 29 1.14 4.00 -7.11
N MET A 30 0.23 4.93 -6.78
CA MET A 30 0.37 6.37 -7.02
C MET A 30 0.81 7.15 -5.78
N MET A 31 1.28 6.44 -4.75
CA MET A 31 1.62 7.01 -3.45
C MET A 31 3.14 7.13 -3.26
N SER A 32 3.50 7.83 -2.20
CA SER A 32 4.87 7.93 -1.68
C SER A 32 4.84 8.13 -0.16
N THR A 33 6.00 8.17 0.48
CA THR A 33 6.13 8.53 1.91
C THR A 33 5.42 9.83 2.25
N ALA A 34 5.39 10.80 1.30
CA ALA A 34 4.67 12.06 1.48
C ALA A 34 3.15 11.90 1.68
N SER A 35 2.54 10.82 1.16
CA SER A 35 1.11 10.54 1.33
C SER A 35 0.72 10.26 2.79
N TRP A 36 1.69 9.85 3.61
CA TRP A 36 1.46 9.48 5.00
C TRP A 36 1.66 10.63 5.99
N LYS A 37 2.08 11.81 5.53
CA LYS A 37 2.33 12.98 6.42
C LYS A 37 1.18 13.27 7.40
N PRO A 38 -0.10 13.22 6.99
CA PRO A 38 -1.20 13.47 7.91
C PRO A 38 -1.31 12.44 9.06
N PHE A 39 -0.77 11.25 8.85
CA PHE A 39 -0.87 10.12 9.80
C PHE A 39 0.30 10.08 10.80
N ILE A 40 1.44 10.71 10.50
CA ILE A 40 2.67 10.59 11.28
C ILE A 40 2.41 10.89 12.77
N GLN A 41 1.77 12.02 13.09
CA GLN A 41 1.54 12.41 14.48
C GLN A 41 0.68 11.40 15.26
N ALA A 42 -0.38 10.87 14.62
CA ALA A 42 -1.25 9.90 15.25
C ALA A 42 -0.54 8.55 15.44
N MET A 43 0.17 8.09 14.41
CA MET A 43 0.81 6.77 14.40
C MET A 43 2.07 6.71 15.26
N THR A 44 2.77 7.83 15.48
CA THR A 44 3.99 7.86 16.29
C THR A 44 3.76 8.14 17.77
N ARG A 45 2.50 8.31 18.20
CA ARG A 45 2.21 8.58 19.62
C ARG A 45 2.66 7.45 20.54
N HIS A 46 2.55 6.20 20.09
CA HIS A 46 2.89 4.99 20.85
C HIS A 46 3.64 3.94 20.03
N ASN A 47 4.03 4.27 18.80
CA ASN A 47 4.70 3.35 17.89
C ASN A 47 5.87 4.05 17.18
N THR A 48 6.79 3.28 16.69
CA THR A 48 7.74 3.74 15.66
C THR A 48 7.13 3.50 14.29
N LEU A 49 7.14 4.49 13.43
CA LEU A 49 6.59 4.43 12.09
C LEU A 49 7.71 4.38 11.05
N VAL A 50 7.65 3.40 10.16
CA VAL A 50 8.57 3.25 9.03
C VAL A 50 7.79 3.45 7.73
N LEU A 51 8.20 4.41 6.92
CA LEU A 51 7.65 4.70 5.60
C LEU A 51 8.68 4.33 4.55
N VAL A 52 8.25 3.68 3.45
CA VAL A 52 9.15 3.22 2.40
C VAL A 52 8.65 3.67 1.04
N ASP A 53 9.51 4.30 0.26
CA ASP A 53 9.28 4.49 -1.17
C ASP A 53 9.88 3.29 -1.92
N PHE A 54 9.06 2.53 -2.59
CA PHE A 54 9.53 1.51 -3.52
C PHE A 54 10.22 2.12 -4.74
N PHE A 55 10.95 1.34 -5.51
CA PHE A 55 11.42 1.82 -6.80
C PHE A 55 10.25 2.35 -7.64
N ASP A 56 10.48 3.41 -8.40
CA ASP A 56 9.47 4.14 -9.16
C ASP A 56 8.47 4.96 -8.32
N GLN A 57 8.63 5.00 -6.98
CA GLN A 57 7.82 5.84 -6.10
C GLN A 57 8.66 6.95 -5.45
N GLY A 58 7.99 8.05 -5.10
CA GLY A 58 8.51 9.13 -4.28
C GLY A 58 9.93 9.57 -4.63
N GLN A 59 10.83 9.45 -3.66
CA GLN A 59 12.24 9.85 -3.76
C GLN A 59 13.19 8.66 -4.04
N SER A 60 12.68 7.44 -4.11
CA SER A 60 13.45 6.28 -4.54
C SER A 60 13.77 6.34 -6.04
N ALA A 61 14.80 5.60 -6.44
CA ALA A 61 15.26 5.58 -7.83
C ALA A 61 14.15 5.20 -8.82
N ARG A 62 14.16 5.87 -9.97
CA ARG A 62 13.40 5.46 -11.15
C ARG A 62 14.10 4.32 -11.85
N MET A 63 13.36 3.26 -12.16
CA MET A 63 13.90 2.14 -12.94
C MET A 63 13.87 2.48 -14.42
N THR A 64 14.75 1.81 -15.18
CA THR A 64 14.81 1.94 -16.65
C THR A 64 14.29 0.70 -17.36
N GLU A 65 14.32 -0.44 -16.66
CA GLU A 65 13.90 -1.73 -17.20
C GLU A 65 12.63 -2.22 -16.46
N PRO A 66 11.80 -3.03 -17.14
CA PRO A 66 10.70 -3.73 -16.50
C PRO A 66 11.17 -4.63 -15.36
N TYR A 67 10.31 -4.82 -14.37
CA TYR A 67 10.55 -5.69 -13.22
C TYR A 67 9.24 -6.31 -12.73
N ASP A 68 9.35 -7.29 -11.84
CA ASP A 68 8.23 -7.85 -11.11
C ASP A 68 8.30 -7.49 -9.60
N HIS A 69 7.34 -7.93 -8.83
CA HIS A 69 7.27 -7.63 -7.40
C HIS A 69 8.49 -8.12 -6.59
N SER A 70 9.24 -9.12 -7.07
CA SER A 70 10.36 -9.69 -6.33
C SER A 70 11.43 -8.68 -5.97
N ILE A 71 11.67 -7.69 -6.84
CA ILE A 71 12.63 -6.62 -6.56
C ILE A 71 12.15 -5.70 -5.43
N GLN A 72 10.84 -5.42 -5.36
CA GLN A 72 10.26 -4.59 -4.30
C GLN A 72 10.24 -5.34 -2.95
N VAL A 73 9.98 -6.64 -2.98
CA VAL A 73 10.09 -7.51 -1.79
C VAL A 73 11.52 -7.53 -1.26
N ALA A 74 12.51 -7.70 -2.15
CA ALA A 74 13.92 -7.68 -1.77
C ALA A 74 14.39 -6.30 -1.29
N LEU A 75 13.89 -5.21 -1.91
CA LEU A 75 14.11 -3.84 -1.44
C LEU A 75 13.57 -3.65 -0.03
N LEU A 76 12.33 -4.10 0.22
CA LEU A 76 11.72 -4.02 1.54
C LEU A 76 12.54 -4.78 2.58
N ASP A 77 13.02 -6.00 2.26
CA ASP A 77 13.86 -6.77 3.16
C ASP A 77 15.17 -6.05 3.49
N ALA A 78 15.81 -5.40 2.52
CA ALA A 78 17.02 -4.62 2.74
C ALA A 78 16.76 -3.43 3.69
N VAL A 79 15.67 -2.67 3.48
CA VAL A 79 15.26 -1.57 4.36
C VAL A 79 14.97 -2.08 5.77
N LEU A 80 14.17 -3.14 5.90
CA LEU A 80 13.78 -3.67 7.21
C LEU A 80 14.95 -4.34 7.94
N THR A 81 15.96 -4.82 7.23
CA THR A 81 17.21 -5.31 7.84
C THR A 81 17.97 -4.17 8.52
N GLU A 82 18.10 -3.03 7.86
CA GLU A 82 18.74 -1.85 8.44
C GLU A 82 17.93 -1.27 9.60
N VAL A 83 16.62 -1.12 9.42
CA VAL A 83 15.72 -0.62 10.48
C VAL A 83 15.69 -1.56 11.69
N ALA A 84 15.71 -2.89 11.48
CA ALA A 84 15.77 -3.85 12.58
C ALA A 84 17.02 -3.70 13.42
N ALA A 85 18.16 -3.43 12.79
CA ALA A 85 19.42 -3.17 13.49
C ALA A 85 19.37 -1.84 14.28
N GLN A 86 18.82 -0.77 13.68
CA GLN A 86 18.66 0.54 14.32
C GLN A 86 17.72 0.49 15.54
N LEU A 87 16.60 -0.23 15.42
CA LEU A 87 15.57 -0.29 16.47
C LEU A 87 15.76 -1.47 17.43
N SER A 88 16.74 -2.34 17.22
CA SER A 88 16.94 -3.59 17.96
C SER A 88 15.67 -4.45 18.03
N CYS A 89 14.90 -4.49 16.94
CA CYS A 89 13.68 -5.27 16.83
C CYS A 89 13.85 -6.46 15.87
N ARG A 90 12.98 -7.46 15.99
CA ARG A 90 13.00 -8.65 15.12
C ARG A 90 11.82 -8.73 14.19
N GLN A 91 10.70 -8.18 14.59
CA GLN A 91 9.44 -8.29 13.89
C GLN A 91 8.78 -6.92 13.73
N PHE A 92 7.99 -6.80 12.69
CA PHE A 92 7.27 -5.60 12.31
C PHE A 92 5.78 -5.87 12.18
N THR A 93 4.94 -4.87 12.46
CA THR A 93 3.60 -4.82 11.89
C THR A 93 3.72 -4.24 10.50
N ILE A 94 3.40 -5.02 9.47
CA ILE A 94 3.47 -4.57 8.07
C ILE A 94 2.06 -4.25 7.61
N MET A 95 1.85 -3.00 7.24
CA MET A 95 0.60 -2.51 6.68
C MET A 95 0.82 -2.13 5.22
N GLY A 96 0.06 -2.75 4.31
CA GLY A 96 0.09 -2.41 2.90
C GLY A 96 -1.30 -2.05 2.37
N ILE A 97 -1.36 -0.96 1.59
CA ILE A 97 -2.58 -0.58 0.86
C ILE A 97 -2.40 -0.86 -0.63
N SER A 98 -3.42 -1.47 -1.27
CA SER A 98 -3.41 -1.72 -2.73
C SER A 98 -2.12 -2.45 -3.17
N TYR A 99 -1.35 -1.90 -4.09
CA TYR A 99 -0.03 -2.40 -4.51
C TYR A 99 0.89 -2.74 -3.33
N GLY A 100 0.95 -1.85 -2.32
CA GLY A 100 1.74 -2.11 -1.11
C GLY A 100 1.25 -3.33 -0.34
N GLY A 101 -0.05 -3.65 -0.41
CA GLY A 101 -0.61 -4.87 0.15
C GLY A 101 -0.17 -6.13 -0.59
N GLU A 102 -0.06 -6.07 -1.92
CA GLU A 102 0.48 -7.17 -2.74
C GLU A 102 1.94 -7.48 -2.37
N ILE A 103 2.75 -6.43 -2.14
CA ILE A 103 4.13 -6.58 -1.67
C ILE A 103 4.16 -7.10 -0.21
N ALA A 104 3.28 -6.58 0.67
CA ALA A 104 3.19 -7.03 2.06
C ALA A 104 2.87 -8.53 2.17
N ILE A 105 1.93 -9.02 1.36
CA ILE A 105 1.58 -10.46 1.29
C ILE A 105 2.80 -11.29 0.89
N GLN A 106 3.49 -10.89 -0.19
CA GLN A 106 4.67 -11.62 -0.67
C GLN A 106 5.83 -11.56 0.32
N TYR A 107 5.99 -10.42 1.01
CA TYR A 107 6.99 -10.29 2.07
C TYR A 107 6.67 -11.23 3.25
N ALA A 108 5.42 -11.27 3.69
CA ALA A 108 5.01 -12.17 4.77
C ALA A 108 5.20 -13.65 4.42
N LEU A 109 5.00 -14.03 3.16
CA LEU A 109 5.26 -15.37 2.66
C LEU A 109 6.76 -15.72 2.57
N ALA A 110 7.61 -14.74 2.28
CA ALA A 110 9.06 -14.92 2.15
C ALA A 110 9.80 -14.79 3.49
N HIS A 111 9.30 -13.95 4.40
CA HIS A 111 9.94 -13.60 5.68
C HIS A 111 8.95 -13.70 6.87
N PRO A 112 8.36 -14.88 7.12
CA PRO A 112 7.38 -15.07 8.20
C PRO A 112 7.96 -14.75 9.58
N GLU A 113 9.27 -14.97 9.78
CA GLU A 113 9.97 -14.68 11.03
C GLU A 113 10.10 -13.19 11.34
N ARG A 114 9.96 -12.32 10.33
CA ARG A 114 10.03 -10.86 10.45
C ARG A 114 8.66 -10.20 10.47
N THR A 115 7.61 -10.90 10.05
CA THR A 115 6.24 -10.40 9.99
C THR A 115 5.51 -10.75 11.28
N GLY A 116 5.49 -9.84 12.24
CA GLY A 116 4.79 -10.04 13.50
C GLY A 116 3.28 -9.92 13.35
N ARG A 117 2.82 -8.95 12.55
CA ARG A 117 1.41 -8.72 12.20
C ARG A 117 1.30 -8.21 10.78
N LEU A 118 0.17 -8.49 10.13
CA LEU A 118 -0.11 -8.05 8.76
C LEU A 118 -1.43 -7.28 8.71
N VAL A 119 -1.43 -6.08 8.12
CA VAL A 119 -2.63 -5.29 7.84
C VAL A 119 -2.73 -5.08 6.33
N LEU A 120 -3.81 -5.54 5.74
CA LEU A 120 -4.05 -5.52 4.30
C LEU A 120 -5.27 -4.65 4.00
N ALA A 121 -5.07 -3.50 3.39
CA ALA A 121 -6.16 -2.59 3.06
C ALA A 121 -6.36 -2.49 1.53
N ASN A 122 -7.61 -2.65 1.07
CA ASN A 122 -7.99 -2.44 -0.34
C ASN A 122 -7.04 -3.14 -1.33
N THR A 123 -6.67 -4.39 -1.05
CA THR A 123 -5.69 -5.17 -1.81
C THR A 123 -6.22 -6.56 -2.17
N CYS A 124 -5.45 -7.33 -2.89
CA CYS A 124 -5.86 -8.63 -3.41
C CYS A 124 -4.72 -9.67 -3.34
N GLY A 125 -5.04 -10.94 -3.52
CA GLY A 125 -4.07 -12.03 -3.62
C GLY A 125 -3.64 -12.35 -5.06
N ARG A 126 -4.22 -11.65 -6.05
CA ARG A 126 -3.95 -11.85 -7.48
C ARG A 126 -4.36 -10.64 -8.29
N THR A 127 -3.74 -10.44 -9.44
CA THR A 127 -4.27 -9.52 -10.46
C THR A 127 -5.40 -10.19 -11.21
N SER A 128 -6.65 -9.86 -10.82
CA SER A 128 -7.85 -10.37 -11.48
C SER A 128 -7.96 -9.88 -12.94
N SER A 129 -8.78 -10.53 -13.75
CA SER A 129 -9.02 -10.07 -15.14
C SER A 129 -9.60 -8.66 -15.18
N TRP A 130 -10.39 -8.27 -14.17
CA TRP A 130 -10.91 -6.92 -14.00
C TRP A 130 -9.78 -5.91 -13.75
N LEU A 131 -8.96 -6.14 -12.73
CA LEU A 131 -7.85 -5.26 -12.37
C LEU A 131 -6.84 -5.14 -13.52
N LYS A 132 -6.57 -6.26 -14.21
CA LYS A 132 -5.73 -6.26 -15.40
C LYS A 132 -6.26 -5.32 -16.48
N LYS A 133 -7.57 -5.33 -16.77
CA LYS A 133 -8.16 -4.46 -17.80
C LYS A 133 -8.12 -2.98 -17.42
N ILE A 134 -8.28 -2.67 -16.14
CA ILE A 134 -8.07 -1.29 -15.65
C ILE A 134 -6.61 -0.89 -15.84
N GLY A 135 -5.65 -1.72 -15.44
CA GLY A 135 -4.23 -1.47 -15.61
C GLY A 135 -3.82 -1.32 -17.08
N ASP A 136 -4.34 -2.18 -17.98
CA ASP A 136 -4.14 -2.05 -19.43
C ASP A 136 -4.59 -0.66 -19.92
N GLY A 137 -5.77 -0.19 -19.47
CA GLY A 137 -6.30 1.13 -19.83
C GLY A 137 -5.46 2.28 -19.27
N TRP A 138 -5.01 2.17 -18.03
CA TRP A 138 -4.12 3.17 -17.42
C TRP A 138 -2.81 3.30 -18.19
N ASN A 139 -2.21 2.18 -18.58
CA ASN A 139 -0.97 2.17 -19.35
C ASN A 139 -1.15 2.79 -20.74
N GLU A 140 -2.26 2.51 -21.44
CA GLU A 140 -2.52 3.12 -22.75
C GLU A 140 -2.65 4.65 -22.65
N VAL A 141 -3.36 5.15 -21.64
CA VAL A 141 -3.49 6.60 -21.42
C VAL A 141 -2.16 7.23 -20.98
N ALA A 142 -1.37 6.54 -20.16
CA ALA A 142 -0.04 6.99 -19.77
C ALA A 142 0.90 7.14 -20.98
N LYS A 143 0.87 6.19 -21.90
CA LYS A 143 1.63 6.23 -23.17
C LYS A 143 1.19 7.39 -24.07
N ALA A 144 -0.11 7.75 -24.05
CA ALA A 144 -0.63 8.88 -24.84
C ALA A 144 -0.13 10.26 -24.35
N GLY A 145 0.43 10.34 -23.14
CA GLY A 145 1.17 11.52 -22.67
C GLY A 145 0.35 12.62 -22.03
N SER A 146 -0.98 12.49 -21.92
CA SER A 146 -1.84 13.50 -21.30
C SER A 146 -2.02 13.23 -19.81
N GLY A 147 -1.50 14.12 -18.94
CA GLY A 147 -1.69 14.06 -17.50
C GLY A 147 -3.16 14.19 -17.10
N TYR A 148 -3.91 15.03 -17.79
CA TYR A 148 -5.35 15.20 -17.56
C TYR A 148 -6.15 13.94 -17.93
N ALA A 149 -5.88 13.34 -19.09
CA ALA A 149 -6.53 12.09 -19.48
C ALA A 149 -6.21 10.97 -18.50
N TYR A 150 -4.95 10.91 -18.01
CA TYR A 150 -4.56 9.94 -16.98
C TYR A 150 -5.32 10.17 -15.67
N TYR A 151 -5.46 11.42 -15.22
CA TYR A 151 -6.27 11.77 -14.05
C TYR A 151 -7.73 11.28 -14.22
N LEU A 152 -8.38 11.64 -15.33
CA LEU A 152 -9.78 11.28 -15.60
C LEU A 152 -10.02 9.76 -15.65
N THR A 153 -9.01 8.99 -16.07
CA THR A 153 -9.13 7.54 -16.21
C THR A 153 -8.84 6.81 -14.89
N THR A 154 -8.00 7.39 -14.03
CA THR A 154 -7.52 6.71 -12.83
C THR A 154 -8.25 7.15 -11.57
N ILE A 155 -8.43 8.44 -11.35
CA ILE A 155 -8.91 8.97 -10.07
C ILE A 155 -10.39 8.67 -9.80
N PRO A 156 -11.32 8.72 -10.78
CA PRO A 156 -12.73 8.40 -10.51
C PRO A 156 -12.99 6.96 -10.06
N VAL A 157 -12.11 6.01 -10.37
CA VAL A 157 -12.26 4.61 -9.90
C VAL A 157 -11.58 4.36 -8.55
N ILE A 158 -10.85 5.34 -8.03
CA ILE A 158 -10.14 5.27 -6.74
C ILE A 158 -11.04 5.75 -5.59
N TYR A 159 -11.80 6.81 -5.79
CA TYR A 159 -12.65 7.41 -4.76
C TYR A 159 -14.11 6.98 -4.92
N SER A 160 -14.85 6.92 -3.81
CA SER A 160 -16.30 6.72 -3.85
C SER A 160 -17.00 7.94 -4.48
N THR A 161 -18.15 7.71 -5.12
CA THR A 161 -18.98 8.80 -5.66
C THR A 161 -19.41 9.77 -4.58
N LYS A 162 -19.72 9.25 -3.39
CA LYS A 162 -20.07 10.08 -2.23
C LYS A 162 -18.94 11.06 -1.87
N PHE A 163 -17.69 10.57 -1.79
CA PHE A 163 -16.56 11.42 -1.45
C PHE A 163 -16.32 12.51 -2.49
N PHE A 164 -16.49 12.20 -3.78
CA PHE A 164 -16.40 13.18 -4.86
C PHE A 164 -17.39 14.32 -4.68
N GLU A 165 -18.67 14.02 -4.39
CA GLU A 165 -19.72 15.02 -4.23
C GLU A 165 -19.55 15.84 -2.95
N GLU A 166 -19.23 15.20 -1.82
CA GLU A 166 -19.09 15.86 -0.52
C GLU A 166 -17.81 16.69 -0.40
N HIS A 167 -16.76 16.38 -1.19
CA HIS A 167 -15.45 17.00 -1.13
C HIS A 167 -15.00 17.63 -2.46
N ALA A 168 -15.95 18.14 -3.26
CA ALA A 168 -15.70 18.67 -4.61
C ALA A 168 -14.53 19.66 -4.68
N ALA A 169 -14.46 20.63 -3.78
CA ALA A 169 -13.37 21.61 -3.77
C ALA A 169 -11.98 20.98 -3.48
N TRP A 170 -11.94 19.94 -2.65
CA TRP A 170 -10.72 19.18 -2.40
C TRP A 170 -10.32 18.36 -3.64
N MET A 171 -11.29 17.77 -4.32
CA MET A 171 -11.08 17.03 -5.56
C MET A 171 -10.59 17.92 -6.70
N GLU A 172 -11.11 19.15 -6.83
CA GLU A 172 -10.61 20.14 -7.80
C GLU A 172 -9.14 20.52 -7.55
N GLY A 173 -8.77 20.76 -6.29
CA GLY A 173 -7.37 21.00 -5.93
C GLY A 173 -6.47 19.79 -6.22
N ARG A 174 -7.01 18.61 -6.00
CA ARG A 174 -6.34 17.33 -6.30
C ARG A 174 -6.16 17.13 -7.81
N GLU A 175 -7.18 17.47 -8.61
CA GLU A 175 -7.13 17.40 -10.07
C GLU A 175 -6.02 18.28 -10.63
N ALA A 176 -5.95 19.55 -10.21
CA ALA A 176 -4.93 20.48 -10.66
C ALA A 176 -3.52 19.93 -10.38
N PHE A 177 -3.27 19.51 -9.15
CA PHE A 177 -1.98 18.96 -8.74
C PHE A 177 -1.62 17.67 -9.49
N LEU A 178 -2.55 16.70 -9.56
CA LEU A 178 -2.28 15.40 -10.17
C LEU A 178 -2.17 15.49 -11.68
N THR A 179 -2.92 16.37 -12.34
CA THR A 179 -2.78 16.61 -13.78
C THR A 179 -1.36 17.04 -14.13
N GLU A 180 -0.81 18.00 -13.37
CA GLU A 180 0.56 18.46 -13.56
C GLU A 180 1.58 17.36 -13.24
N TYR A 181 1.38 16.62 -12.16
CA TYR A 181 2.24 15.51 -11.77
C TYR A 181 2.27 14.40 -12.83
N PHE A 182 1.11 13.98 -13.33
CA PHE A 182 0.99 12.96 -14.37
C PHE A 182 1.39 13.45 -15.77
N ALA A 183 1.50 14.76 -16.00
CA ALA A 183 2.04 15.31 -17.26
C ALA A 183 3.53 15.01 -17.43
N ARG A 184 4.25 14.73 -16.36
CA ARG A 184 5.67 14.41 -16.38
C ARG A 184 5.92 12.99 -16.95
N ASP A 185 6.81 12.90 -17.93
CA ASP A 185 7.11 11.61 -18.59
C ASP A 185 7.74 10.60 -17.64
N ASP A 186 8.68 11.04 -16.78
CA ASP A 186 9.33 10.17 -15.78
C ASP A 186 8.32 9.54 -14.83
N VAL A 187 7.25 10.27 -14.47
CA VAL A 187 6.16 9.77 -13.62
C VAL A 187 5.33 8.75 -14.37
N ARG A 188 4.91 9.03 -15.60
CA ARG A 188 4.11 8.07 -16.40
C ARG A 188 4.86 6.77 -16.67
N GLN A 189 6.14 6.84 -17.02
CA GLN A 189 6.98 5.66 -17.22
C GLN A 189 7.11 4.83 -15.93
N ALA A 190 7.25 5.49 -14.78
CA ALA A 190 7.27 4.83 -13.48
C ALA A 190 5.95 4.12 -13.18
N LEU A 191 4.80 4.80 -13.42
CA LEU A 191 3.47 4.23 -13.20
C LEU A 191 3.19 3.04 -14.13
N ILE A 192 3.65 3.09 -15.39
CA ILE A 192 3.58 1.95 -16.33
C ILE A 192 4.33 0.75 -15.75
N ARG A 193 5.60 0.93 -15.31
CA ARG A 193 6.38 -0.18 -14.75
C ARG A 193 5.78 -0.74 -13.47
N LEU A 194 5.26 0.11 -12.58
CA LEU A 194 4.56 -0.33 -11.38
C LEU A 194 3.31 -1.15 -11.72
N THR A 195 2.50 -0.69 -12.69
CA THR A 195 1.31 -1.41 -13.15
C THR A 195 1.70 -2.75 -13.78
N ASP A 196 2.71 -2.75 -14.66
CA ASP A 196 3.18 -3.95 -15.35
C ASP A 196 3.78 -4.97 -14.37
N SER A 197 4.40 -4.53 -13.28
CA SER A 197 4.98 -5.41 -12.27
C SER A 197 3.95 -6.29 -11.56
N SER A 198 2.67 -5.87 -11.56
CA SER A 198 1.56 -6.63 -10.98
C SER A 198 0.88 -7.61 -11.96
N VAL A 199 1.15 -7.52 -13.27
CA VAL A 199 0.36 -8.25 -14.30
C VAL A 199 0.30 -9.76 -14.09
N THR A 200 1.39 -10.36 -13.59
CA THR A 200 1.48 -11.82 -13.33
C THR A 200 1.29 -12.19 -11.87
N TYR A 201 0.97 -11.23 -11.02
CA TYR A 201 0.82 -11.46 -9.59
C TYR A 201 -0.35 -12.40 -9.28
N ASN A 202 -0.03 -13.52 -8.63
CA ASN A 202 -1.01 -14.46 -8.10
C ASN A 202 -0.36 -15.33 -7.03
N VAL A 203 -0.79 -15.18 -5.79
CA VAL A 203 -0.34 -15.96 -4.63
C VAL A 203 -1.50 -16.62 -3.88
N VAL A 204 -2.69 -16.69 -4.51
CA VAL A 204 -3.92 -17.21 -3.87
C VAL A 204 -3.73 -18.59 -3.27
N ASP A 205 -3.02 -19.47 -3.95
CA ASP A 205 -2.79 -20.84 -3.48
C ASP A 205 -1.81 -20.92 -2.31
N ARG A 206 -1.05 -19.85 -2.05
CA ARG A 206 -0.07 -19.74 -0.96
C ARG A 206 -0.56 -18.95 0.25
N LEU A 207 -1.71 -18.28 0.17
CA LEU A 207 -2.24 -17.44 1.26
C LEU A 207 -2.43 -18.22 2.57
N HIS A 208 -2.68 -19.51 2.50
CA HIS A 208 -2.79 -20.38 3.66
C HIS A 208 -1.47 -20.58 4.44
N GLU A 209 -0.32 -20.21 3.86
CA GLU A 209 1.00 -20.26 4.50
C GLU A 209 1.21 -19.06 5.45
N ILE A 210 0.40 -18.00 5.36
CA ILE A 210 0.47 -16.84 6.25
C ILE A 210 -0.07 -17.25 7.63
N THR A 211 0.79 -17.21 8.64
CA THR A 211 0.49 -17.64 10.01
C THR A 211 0.46 -16.50 11.03
N CYS A 212 0.97 -15.32 10.68
CA CYS A 212 0.93 -14.17 11.58
C CYS A 212 -0.52 -13.62 11.72
N PRO A 213 -0.86 -13.00 12.86
CA PRO A 213 -2.13 -12.29 12.98
C PRO A 213 -2.32 -11.30 11.84
N THR A 214 -3.47 -11.40 11.15
CA THR A 214 -3.76 -10.62 9.94
C THR A 214 -5.09 -9.90 10.06
N LEU A 215 -5.11 -8.59 9.78
CA LEU A 215 -6.32 -7.78 9.61
C LEU A 215 -6.49 -7.42 8.13
N ILE A 216 -7.68 -7.66 7.61
CA ILE A 216 -8.08 -7.26 6.26
C ILE A 216 -9.08 -6.13 6.37
N ILE A 217 -8.74 -4.97 5.78
CA ILE A 217 -9.60 -3.78 5.71
C ILE A 217 -10.12 -3.67 4.28
N SER A 218 -11.42 -3.78 4.14
CA SER A 218 -12.15 -3.62 2.87
C SER A 218 -12.91 -2.30 2.87
N SER A 219 -13.28 -1.82 1.69
CA SER A 219 -14.16 -0.65 1.52
C SER A 219 -15.36 -1.05 0.66
N SER A 220 -16.59 -0.70 1.11
CA SER A 220 -17.80 -1.20 0.46
C SER A 220 -18.02 -0.72 -0.98
N GLU A 221 -17.42 0.43 -1.34
CA GLU A 221 -17.54 1.05 -2.67
C GLU A 221 -16.23 0.98 -3.48
N ASP A 222 -15.31 0.10 -3.09
CA ASP A 222 -14.08 -0.12 -3.86
C ASP A 222 -14.39 -0.85 -5.17
N VAL A 223 -14.38 -0.09 -6.28
CA VAL A 223 -14.60 -0.63 -7.62
C VAL A 223 -13.30 -1.03 -8.32
N LEU A 224 -12.15 -0.54 -7.83
CA LEU A 224 -10.84 -0.87 -8.38
C LEU A 224 -10.41 -2.28 -7.96
N VAL A 225 -10.42 -2.54 -6.66
CA VAL A 225 -10.21 -3.87 -6.07
C VAL A 225 -11.48 -4.24 -5.30
N PRO A 226 -12.46 -4.89 -5.96
CA PRO A 226 -13.76 -5.14 -5.36
C PRO A 226 -13.69 -5.91 -4.03
N PRO A 227 -14.63 -5.69 -3.09
CA PRO A 227 -14.66 -6.37 -1.78
C PRO A 227 -14.54 -7.90 -1.85
N THR A 228 -14.94 -8.50 -2.96
CA THR A 228 -14.81 -9.95 -3.19
C THR A 228 -13.35 -10.43 -3.21
N GLU A 229 -12.40 -9.58 -3.63
CA GLU A 229 -10.98 -9.94 -3.59
C GLU A 229 -10.43 -9.88 -2.14
N GLN A 230 -10.90 -8.94 -1.30
CA GLN A 230 -10.55 -8.93 0.13
C GLN A 230 -11.25 -10.06 0.89
N GLN A 231 -12.47 -10.43 0.52
CA GLN A 231 -13.14 -11.61 1.06
C GLN A 231 -12.37 -12.89 0.74
N LEU A 232 -11.85 -13.01 -0.48
CA LEU A 232 -10.99 -14.13 -0.87
C LEU A 232 -9.72 -14.21 -0.01
N LEU A 233 -9.09 -13.06 0.32
CA LEU A 233 -7.96 -13.03 1.26
C LEU A 233 -8.38 -13.58 2.62
N HIS A 234 -9.54 -13.15 3.14
CA HIS A 234 -10.05 -13.59 4.44
C HIS A 234 -10.36 -15.09 4.47
N GLU A 235 -10.95 -15.62 3.40
CA GLU A 235 -11.24 -17.05 3.27
C GLU A 235 -9.96 -17.93 3.25
N LYS A 236 -8.88 -17.41 2.66
CA LYS A 236 -7.63 -18.15 2.45
C LYS A 236 -6.60 -17.97 3.57
N ILE A 237 -6.58 -16.81 4.23
CA ILE A 237 -5.70 -16.54 5.38
C ILE A 237 -6.43 -16.94 6.66
N LYS A 238 -6.10 -18.11 7.18
CA LYS A 238 -6.76 -18.67 8.37
C LYS A 238 -6.57 -17.79 9.60
N GLY A 239 -7.67 -17.52 10.31
CA GLY A 239 -7.64 -16.72 11.53
C GLY A 239 -7.48 -15.22 11.30
N SER A 240 -7.53 -14.75 10.06
CA SER A 240 -7.56 -13.31 9.78
C SER A 240 -8.85 -12.67 10.30
N ALA A 241 -8.76 -11.40 10.73
CA ALA A 241 -9.91 -10.55 10.98
C ALA A 241 -10.29 -9.80 9.69
N TYR A 242 -11.58 -9.55 9.49
CA TYR A 242 -12.09 -8.83 8.32
C TYR A 242 -13.01 -7.69 8.75
N VAL A 243 -12.75 -6.49 8.25
CA VAL A 243 -13.55 -5.29 8.55
C VAL A 243 -13.83 -4.53 7.26
N THR A 244 -15.06 -4.03 7.12
CA THR A 244 -15.46 -3.18 5.99
C THR A 244 -15.67 -1.74 6.45
N ILE A 245 -15.01 -0.79 5.80
CA ILE A 245 -15.30 0.64 5.92
C ILE A 245 -16.45 0.95 4.95
N ASN A 246 -17.64 1.19 5.49
CA ASN A 246 -18.84 1.43 4.68
C ASN A 246 -18.82 2.84 4.05
N GLY A 247 -19.25 2.94 2.79
CA GLY A 247 -19.34 4.20 2.05
C GLY A 247 -17.99 4.76 1.61
N SER A 248 -16.92 3.99 1.69
CA SER A 248 -15.59 4.35 1.21
C SER A 248 -15.24 3.58 -0.05
N GLY A 249 -14.53 4.24 -0.96
CA GLY A 249 -13.92 3.64 -2.14
C GLY A 249 -12.52 3.07 -1.85
N HIS A 250 -11.71 2.95 -2.90
CA HIS A 250 -10.36 2.39 -2.81
C HIS A 250 -9.40 3.23 -1.94
N ALA A 251 -9.57 4.54 -1.91
CA ALA A 251 -8.74 5.46 -1.15
C ALA A 251 -9.17 5.60 0.32
N SER A 252 -9.47 4.49 1.00
CA SER A 252 -10.02 4.48 2.38
C SER A 252 -9.21 5.32 3.37
N MET A 253 -7.91 5.43 3.19
CA MET A 253 -7.04 6.28 4.01
C MET A 253 -7.35 7.78 3.87
N TYR A 254 -7.87 8.23 2.73
CA TYR A 254 -8.29 9.62 2.51
C TYR A 254 -9.77 9.84 2.79
N GLU A 255 -10.60 8.85 2.49
CA GLU A 255 -12.05 8.95 2.63
C GLU A 255 -12.53 8.74 4.07
N ALA A 256 -11.83 7.91 4.84
CA ALA A 256 -12.14 7.59 6.23
C ALA A 256 -10.86 7.51 7.09
N PRO A 257 -10.06 8.59 7.19
CA PRO A 257 -8.72 8.56 7.78
C PRO A 257 -8.72 8.15 9.26
N GLU A 258 -9.72 8.56 10.04
CA GLU A 258 -9.84 8.18 11.45
C GLU A 258 -10.11 6.68 11.61
N ALA A 259 -11.03 6.13 10.82
CA ALA A 259 -11.35 4.71 10.86
C ALA A 259 -10.15 3.87 10.42
N PHE A 260 -9.49 4.27 9.31
CA PHE A 260 -8.28 3.63 8.81
C PHE A 260 -7.16 3.61 9.86
N ALA A 261 -6.87 4.76 10.46
CA ALA A 261 -5.84 4.89 11.48
C ALA A 261 -6.18 4.09 12.75
N ALA A 262 -7.44 4.16 13.22
CA ALA A 262 -7.89 3.44 14.41
C ALA A 262 -7.80 1.92 14.23
N LEU A 263 -8.22 1.39 13.08
CA LEU A 263 -8.14 -0.03 12.76
C LEU A 263 -6.68 -0.51 12.70
N THR A 264 -5.83 0.25 12.00
CA THR A 264 -4.40 -0.09 11.88
C THR A 264 -3.70 -0.06 13.24
N LEU A 265 -3.85 1.04 14.00
CA LEU A 265 -3.21 1.20 15.31
C LEU A 265 -3.78 0.24 16.35
N GLY A 266 -5.10 0.05 16.38
CA GLY A 266 -5.75 -0.88 17.30
C GLY A 266 -5.23 -2.30 17.10
N PHE A 267 -5.13 -2.74 15.85
CA PHE A 267 -4.63 -4.07 15.53
C PHE A 267 -3.11 -4.20 15.78
N ALA A 268 -2.32 -3.20 15.42
CA ALA A 268 -0.87 -3.20 15.64
C ALA A 268 -0.49 -3.31 17.14
N ASN A 269 -1.33 -2.72 18.01
CA ASN A 269 -1.08 -2.66 19.46
C ASN A 269 -1.93 -3.66 20.27
N LEU A 270 -2.72 -4.51 19.60
CA LEU A 270 -3.48 -5.53 20.29
C LEU A 270 -2.50 -6.49 21.00
N ALA A 271 -2.65 -6.64 22.31
CA ALA A 271 -1.87 -7.60 23.06
C ALA A 271 -2.20 -9.03 22.57
N ASP A 272 -1.18 -9.92 22.56
CA ASP A 272 -1.36 -11.34 22.20
C ASP A 272 -2.12 -12.12 23.31
N SER A 273 -2.78 -11.40 24.23
CA SER A 273 -3.60 -11.98 25.28
C SER A 273 -5.00 -12.25 24.77
N THR A 274 -5.48 -13.46 24.95
CA THR A 274 -6.90 -13.79 24.79
C THR A 274 -7.72 -12.95 25.76
N LEU A 275 -8.57 -12.07 25.23
CA LEU A 275 -9.58 -11.41 26.06
C LEU A 275 -10.55 -12.49 26.53
N THR A 276 -10.46 -12.88 27.80
CA THR A 276 -11.45 -13.76 28.43
C THR A 276 -12.58 -12.88 28.96
N ILE A 277 -13.77 -13.05 28.42
CA ILE A 277 -14.99 -12.40 28.90
C ILE A 277 -15.62 -13.26 29.99
#